data_2112ee083c6b833e43411ee3ca8dfe99
#
_entry.id   2112ee083c6b833e43411ee3ca8dfe99
#
_cell.length_a   1.000
_cell.length_b   1.000
_cell.length_c   1.000
_cell.angle_alpha   90.00
_cell.angle_beta   90.00
_cell.angle_gamma   90.00
#
_symmetry.space_group_name_H-M   'P 1'
#
loop_
_entity.id
_entity.type
_entity.pdbx_description
1 polymer ?
#
loop_
_entity_poly.entity_id
_entity_poly.type
_entity_poly.pdbx_seq_one_letter_code
_entity_poly.pdbx_strand_id
1 'polypeptide(L)'
;MAIGGNITAQLQVRASNAENAIGEKVLSWQTVTELFGWLDLSSGDSKYTTYDAKIQESTHVFVCDYKPIPDTLEVDGKNVRVDAENCRIVANSKLYDVMLIDNPMELNRQLEIYLKYTGGQ
;
A
#
# COMPACT_ATOMS: atom_id res chain seq x y z
N MET A 1 -14.14 -18.02 -0.35
CA MET A 1 -12.91 -18.85 -0.22
C MET A 1 -11.73 -17.95 0.07
N ALA A 2 -10.93 -18.30 1.05
CA ALA A 2 -9.76 -17.52 1.41
C ALA A 2 -8.65 -17.69 0.37
N ILE A 3 -7.95 -16.60 0.06
CA ILE A 3 -6.80 -16.65 -0.82
C ILE A 3 -5.60 -17.28 -0.10
N GLY A 4 -5.51 -17.05 1.21
CA GLY A 4 -4.35 -17.45 1.96
C GLY A 4 -3.15 -16.56 1.65
N GLY A 5 -1.95 -17.07 1.85
CA GLY A 5 -0.77 -16.29 1.56
C GLY A 5 0.50 -16.94 2.07
N ASN A 6 1.63 -16.30 1.76
CA ASN A 6 2.93 -16.74 2.22
C ASN A 6 3.68 -15.64 2.98
N ILE A 7 3.18 -14.43 2.99
CA ILE A 7 3.81 -13.34 3.74
C ILE A 7 2.77 -12.47 4.41
N THR A 8 3.20 -11.81 5.48
CA THR A 8 2.43 -10.76 6.13
C THR A 8 3.04 -9.43 5.72
N ALA A 9 2.19 -8.51 5.27
CA ALA A 9 2.60 -7.17 4.88
C ALA A 9 1.89 -6.15 5.74
N GLN A 10 2.56 -5.04 6.01
CA GLN A 10 1.97 -3.92 6.73
C GLN A 10 1.66 -2.82 5.74
N LEU A 11 0.40 -2.40 5.70
CA LEU A 11 0.00 -1.21 4.97
C LEU A 11 0.18 -0.03 5.90
N GLN A 12 1.04 0.90 5.51
CA GLN A 12 1.37 2.06 6.33
C GLN A 12 1.03 3.33 5.58
N VAL A 13 0.58 4.33 6.32
CA VAL A 13 0.29 5.64 5.78
C VAL A 13 1.30 6.65 6.30
N ARG A 14 1.68 7.57 5.43
CA ARG A 14 2.60 8.65 5.76
C ARG A 14 1.88 9.75 6.52
N ALA A 15 2.47 10.19 7.61
CA ALA A 15 1.98 11.29 8.40
C ALA A 15 3.10 12.27 8.68
N SER A 16 2.79 13.56 8.62
CA SER A 16 3.71 14.62 8.99
C SER A 16 3.10 15.34 10.19
N ASN A 17 3.53 14.99 11.39
CA ASN A 17 2.80 15.36 12.58
C ASN A 17 3.58 16.18 13.58
N ALA A 18 4.87 16.41 13.37
CA ALA A 18 5.69 17.17 14.31
C ALA A 18 6.83 17.86 13.59
N GLU A 19 7.34 18.91 14.21
CA GLU A 19 8.56 19.56 13.76
C GLU A 19 9.69 19.17 14.69
N ASN A 20 10.90 19.02 14.15
CA ASN A 20 12.06 18.78 14.97
C ASN A 20 12.54 20.12 15.59
N ALA A 21 13.65 20.09 16.33
CA ALA A 21 14.15 21.26 17.06
C ALA A 21 14.53 22.43 16.14
N ILE A 22 14.75 22.19 14.86
CA ILE A 22 15.10 23.26 13.89
C ILE A 22 13.97 23.60 12.95
N GLY A 23 12.76 23.14 13.26
CA GLY A 23 11.57 23.51 12.51
C GLY A 23 11.26 22.68 11.29
N GLU A 24 12.01 21.62 11.03
CA GLU A 24 11.72 20.71 9.93
C GLU A 24 10.60 19.74 10.29
N LYS A 25 9.71 19.48 9.35
CA LYS A 25 8.66 18.50 9.56
C LYS A 25 9.26 17.08 9.57
N VAL A 26 8.85 16.30 10.55
CA VAL A 26 9.28 14.91 10.67
C VAL A 26 8.22 14.03 10.04
N LEU A 27 8.64 13.24 9.04
CA LEU A 27 7.76 12.24 8.45
C LEU A 27 7.76 11.00 9.33
N SER A 28 6.58 10.48 9.57
CA SER A 28 6.42 9.21 10.27
C SER A 28 5.47 8.34 9.48
N TRP A 29 5.52 7.04 9.76
CA TRP A 29 4.66 6.06 9.12
C TRP A 29 3.85 5.35 10.19
N GLN A 30 2.55 5.25 9.95
CA GLN A 30 1.64 4.58 10.88
C GLN A 30 1.04 3.38 10.18
N THR A 31 1.01 2.25 10.87
CA THR A 31 0.38 1.06 10.32
C THR A 31 -1.13 1.22 10.32
N VAL A 32 -1.73 1.09 9.14
CA VAL A 32 -3.17 1.10 8.98
C VAL A 32 -3.73 -0.27 9.29
N THR A 33 -3.13 -1.30 8.72
CA THR A 33 -3.57 -2.68 8.91
C THR A 33 -2.48 -3.63 8.45
N GLU A 34 -2.55 -4.87 8.92
CA GLU A 34 -1.73 -5.95 8.41
C GLU A 34 -2.54 -6.77 7.41
N LEU A 35 -1.87 -7.21 6.36
CA LEU A 35 -2.48 -8.00 5.31
C LEU A 35 -1.66 -9.28 5.12
N PHE A 36 -2.35 -10.39 4.94
CA PHE A 36 -1.70 -11.66 4.71
C PHE A 36 -2.06 -12.13 3.29
N GLY A 37 -1.06 -12.36 2.48
CA GLY A 37 -1.31 -12.70 1.09
C GLY A 37 -0.08 -13.17 0.34
N TRP A 38 -0.11 -12.99 -0.97
CA TRP A 38 0.95 -13.40 -1.88
C TRP A 38 1.59 -12.16 -2.51
N LEU A 39 2.91 -12.13 -2.50
CA LEU A 39 3.67 -11.10 -3.20
C LEU A 39 4.31 -11.73 -4.43
N ASP A 40 4.07 -11.12 -5.58
CA ASP A 40 4.57 -11.64 -6.85
C ASP A 40 5.07 -10.49 -7.72
N LEU A 41 5.80 -10.82 -8.75
CA LEU A 41 6.25 -9.82 -9.72
C LEU A 41 5.09 -9.41 -10.61
N SER A 42 4.99 -8.11 -10.86
CA SER A 42 4.01 -7.59 -11.80
C SER A 42 4.56 -7.72 -13.20
N SER A 43 3.72 -8.17 -14.14
CA SER A 43 4.16 -8.32 -15.53
C SER A 43 4.34 -6.98 -16.22
N GLY A 44 3.57 -5.97 -15.85
CA GLY A 44 3.61 -4.68 -16.50
C GLY A 44 3.11 -4.67 -17.94
N ASP A 45 2.40 -5.70 -18.36
CA ASP A 45 2.02 -5.90 -19.76
C ASP A 45 0.64 -5.35 -20.15
N SER A 46 0.05 -4.56 -19.30
CA SER A 46 -1.28 -4.04 -19.60
C SER A 46 -1.25 -3.11 -20.80
N LYS A 47 -2.31 -3.14 -21.61
CA LYS A 47 -2.41 -2.37 -22.85
C LYS A 47 -3.57 -1.38 -22.85
N TYR A 48 -4.16 -1.10 -21.72
CA TYR A 48 -5.43 -0.40 -21.74
C TYR A 48 -5.37 1.00 -21.19
N THR A 49 -5.68 1.63 -20.37
CA THR A 49 -5.99 3.01 -20.05
C THR A 49 -4.96 3.64 -19.11
N THR A 50 -5.25 4.82 -18.61
CA THR A 50 -4.44 5.48 -17.59
C THR A 50 -4.32 4.63 -16.31
N TYR A 51 -5.33 3.86 -16.01
CA TYR A 51 -5.33 2.91 -14.92
C TYR A 51 -4.19 1.90 -15.12
N ASP A 52 -4.02 1.44 -16.36
CA ASP A 52 -2.99 0.47 -16.69
C ASP A 52 -1.58 1.04 -16.65
N ALA A 53 -1.44 2.35 -16.81
CA ALA A 53 -0.12 2.98 -16.71
C ALA A 53 0.48 2.77 -15.32
N LYS A 54 -0.32 2.84 -14.27
CA LYS A 54 0.15 2.59 -12.92
C LYS A 54 0.54 1.13 -12.72
N ILE A 55 -0.20 0.21 -13.33
CA ILE A 55 0.14 -1.20 -13.29
C ILE A 55 1.46 -1.43 -14.03
N GLN A 56 1.66 -0.80 -15.17
CA GLN A 56 2.89 -0.95 -15.94
C GLN A 56 4.11 -0.40 -15.22
N GLU A 57 3.95 0.62 -14.38
CA GLU A 57 5.03 1.17 -13.59
C GLU A 57 5.37 0.31 -12.37
N SER A 58 4.49 -0.58 -11.99
CA SER A 58 4.69 -1.39 -10.80
C SER A 58 5.71 -2.50 -11.05
N THR A 59 6.42 -2.89 -10.00
CA THR A 59 7.36 -4.00 -10.04
C THR A 59 6.79 -5.26 -9.41
N HIS A 60 5.82 -5.12 -8.53
CA HIS A 60 5.24 -6.22 -7.78
C HIS A 60 3.75 -6.03 -7.62
N VAL A 61 3.06 -7.12 -7.34
CA VAL A 61 1.66 -7.09 -6.94
C VAL A 61 1.49 -7.93 -5.67
N PHE A 62 0.75 -7.40 -4.72
CA PHE A 62 0.38 -8.12 -3.51
C PHE A 62 -1.10 -8.43 -3.58
N VAL A 63 -1.44 -9.71 -3.47
CA VAL A 63 -2.83 -10.19 -3.55
C VAL A 63 -3.19 -10.81 -2.22
N CYS A 64 -4.28 -10.34 -1.62
CA CYS A 64 -4.76 -10.84 -0.34
C CYS A 64 -6.27 -10.90 -0.33
N ASP A 65 -6.82 -11.57 0.68
CA ASP A 65 -8.25 -11.53 0.91
C ASP A 65 -8.70 -10.11 1.22
N TYR A 66 -9.93 -9.79 0.85
CA TYR A 66 -10.47 -8.47 1.11
C TYR A 66 -10.43 -8.15 2.61
N LYS A 67 -9.95 -6.96 2.91
CA LYS A 67 -9.99 -6.40 4.24
C LYS A 67 -10.34 -4.92 4.08
N PRO A 68 -11.34 -4.42 4.79
CA PRO A 68 -11.70 -3.00 4.66
C PRO A 68 -10.52 -2.11 5.00
N ILE A 69 -10.27 -1.13 4.14
CA ILE A 69 -9.25 -0.12 4.38
C ILE A 69 -9.99 1.19 4.62
N PRO A 70 -9.78 1.84 5.76
CA PRO A 70 -10.47 3.09 6.03
C PRO A 70 -10.01 4.20 5.08
N ASP A 71 -10.88 5.17 4.83
CA ASP A 71 -10.54 6.31 4.00
C ASP A 71 -9.56 7.25 4.69
N THR A 72 -9.61 7.31 6.02
CA THR A 72 -8.74 8.16 6.82
C THR A 72 -8.29 7.41 8.06
N LEU A 73 -7.15 7.83 8.59
CA LEU A 73 -6.62 7.33 9.86
C LEU A 73 -6.28 8.54 10.72
N GLU A 74 -6.70 8.52 11.98
CA GLU A 74 -6.34 9.59 12.90
C GLU A 74 -4.93 9.34 13.45
N VAL A 75 -4.05 10.32 13.26
CA VAL A 75 -2.68 10.27 13.75
C VAL A 75 -2.43 11.59 14.48
N ASP A 76 -2.15 11.49 15.79
CA ASP A 76 -1.88 12.66 16.64
C ASP A 76 -2.95 13.75 16.52
N GLY A 77 -4.22 13.34 16.51
CA GLY A 77 -5.34 14.24 16.45
C GLY A 77 -5.66 14.80 15.07
N LYS A 78 -4.96 14.34 14.03
CA LYS A 78 -5.21 14.77 12.65
C LYS A 78 -5.65 13.59 11.82
N ASN A 79 -6.61 13.83 10.90
CA ASN A 79 -7.03 12.81 9.97
C ASN A 79 -6.10 12.81 8.75
N VAL A 80 -5.52 11.65 8.47
CA VAL A 80 -4.64 11.44 7.33
C VAL A 80 -5.37 10.56 6.32
N ARG A 81 -5.35 10.96 5.06
CA ARG A 81 -6.00 10.18 4.00
C ARG A 81 -5.22 8.90 3.74
N VAL A 82 -5.95 7.80 3.69
CA VAL A 82 -5.38 6.48 3.40
C VAL A 82 -5.67 6.19 1.93
N ASP A 83 -4.83 6.71 1.06
CA ASP A 83 -4.91 6.43 -0.37
C ASP A 83 -3.54 5.98 -0.87
N ALA A 84 -3.49 5.51 -2.11
CA ALA A 84 -2.27 4.93 -2.66
C ALA A 84 -1.07 5.89 -2.57
N GLU A 85 -1.28 7.16 -2.85
CA GLU A 85 -0.21 8.15 -2.86
C GLU A 85 0.44 8.35 -1.49
N ASN A 86 -0.33 8.11 -0.44
CA ASN A 86 0.13 8.33 0.94
C ASN A 86 0.60 7.05 1.62
N CYS A 87 0.54 5.92 0.93
CA CYS A 87 0.76 4.62 1.55
C CYS A 87 2.03 3.95 1.03
N ARG A 88 2.52 3.03 1.84
CA ARG A 88 3.56 2.09 1.45
C ARG A 88 3.25 0.72 2.04
N ILE A 89 3.87 -0.30 1.47
CA ILE A 89 3.83 -1.65 2.03
C ILE A 89 5.22 -1.98 2.58
N VAL A 90 5.24 -2.58 3.77
CA VAL A 90 6.46 -3.15 4.34
C VAL A 90 6.26 -4.65 4.40
N ALA A 91 7.10 -5.39 3.69
CA ALA A 91 7.04 -6.84 3.63
C ALA A 91 8.45 -7.41 3.58
N ASN A 92 8.75 -8.40 4.41
CA ASN A 92 10.06 -9.04 4.46
C ASN A 92 11.21 -8.03 4.62
N SER A 93 11.00 -7.00 5.44
CA SER A 93 11.98 -5.92 5.68
C SER A 93 12.29 -5.11 4.43
N LYS A 94 11.41 -5.11 3.44
CA LYS A 94 11.54 -4.34 2.21
C LYS A 94 10.41 -3.34 2.10
N LEU A 95 10.70 -2.23 1.44
CA LEU A 95 9.75 -1.14 1.27
C LEU A 95 9.27 -1.08 -0.16
N TYR A 96 7.95 -0.87 -0.31
CA TYR A 96 7.31 -0.77 -1.62
C TYR A 96 6.37 0.43 -1.60
N ASP A 97 6.48 1.30 -2.59
CA ASP A 97 5.47 2.34 -2.81
C ASP A 97 4.19 1.71 -3.32
N VAL A 98 3.07 2.18 -2.83
CA VAL A 98 1.77 1.74 -3.32
C VAL A 98 1.41 2.56 -4.55
N MET A 99 1.25 1.87 -5.69
CA MET A 99 0.87 2.53 -6.94
C MET A 99 -0.63 2.54 -7.12
N LEU A 100 -1.30 1.47 -6.72
CA LEU A 100 -2.73 1.31 -6.90
C LEU A 100 -3.26 0.27 -5.94
N ILE A 101 -4.40 0.55 -5.32
CA ILE A 101 -5.13 -0.44 -4.52
C ILE A 101 -6.40 -0.76 -5.29
N ASP A 102 -6.53 -1.99 -5.73
CA ASP A 102 -7.65 -2.44 -6.52
C ASP A 102 -8.49 -3.46 -5.76
N ASN A 103 -9.78 -3.21 -5.74
CA ASN A 103 -10.78 -4.16 -5.27
C ASN A 103 -11.52 -4.62 -6.52
N PRO A 104 -11.08 -5.72 -7.16
CA PRO A 104 -11.59 -6.10 -8.48
C PRO A 104 -13.11 -6.15 -8.52
N MET A 105 -13.67 -5.43 -9.46
CA MET A 105 -15.12 -5.32 -9.67
C MET A 105 -15.90 -4.90 -8.42
N GLU A 106 -15.21 -4.36 -7.43
CA GLU A 106 -15.79 -3.93 -6.14
C GLU A 106 -16.57 -5.04 -5.44
N LEU A 107 -16.12 -6.27 -5.61
CA LEU A 107 -16.81 -7.44 -5.05
C LEU A 107 -16.45 -7.72 -3.61
N ASN A 108 -15.48 -7.02 -3.03
CA ASN A 108 -15.04 -7.22 -1.64
C ASN A 108 -14.60 -8.65 -1.38
N ARG A 109 -13.93 -9.27 -2.34
CA ARG A 109 -13.43 -10.64 -2.23
C ARG A 109 -11.94 -10.69 -2.03
N GLN A 110 -11.22 -9.79 -2.70
CA GLN A 110 -9.78 -9.72 -2.64
C GLN A 110 -9.32 -8.30 -2.89
N LEU A 111 -8.09 -8.02 -2.50
CA LEU A 111 -7.39 -6.80 -2.85
C LEU A 111 -6.18 -7.15 -3.69
N GLU A 112 -5.94 -6.36 -4.72
CA GLU A 112 -4.73 -6.41 -5.53
C GLU A 112 -4.03 -5.07 -5.38
N ILE A 113 -2.87 -5.08 -4.74
CA ILE A 113 -2.14 -3.86 -4.45
C ILE A 113 -0.90 -3.86 -5.32
N TYR A 114 -0.86 -2.92 -6.26
CA TYR A 114 0.27 -2.79 -7.20
C TYR A 114 1.34 -1.95 -6.56
N LEU A 115 2.55 -2.45 -6.55
CA LEU A 115 3.65 -1.92 -5.77
C LEU A 115 4.86 -1.64 -6.66
N LYS A 116 5.63 -0.63 -6.27
CA LYS A 116 6.93 -0.35 -6.87
C LYS A 116 7.99 -0.51 -5.79
N TYR A 117 8.93 -1.42 -6.02
CA TYR A 117 10.01 -1.67 -5.07
C TYR A 117 10.92 -0.44 -4.98
N THR A 118 11.13 0.05 -3.77
CA THR A 118 11.95 1.24 -3.55
C THR A 118 13.23 0.93 -2.78
N GLY A 119 13.36 -0.26 -2.23
CA GLY A 119 14.58 -0.66 -1.57
C GLY A 119 14.34 -1.53 -0.36
N GLY A 120 15.43 -2.04 0.19
CA GLY A 120 15.42 -2.82 1.41
C GLY A 120 15.77 -1.98 2.63
N GLN A 121 15.48 -2.54 3.74
CA GLN A 121 15.88 -1.99 5.03
C GLN A 121 17.22 -2.58 5.44
#